data_85e342dd1a2f40867a3f01c7535c32f2
#
_entry.id   85e342dd1a2f40867a3f01c7535c32f2
#
_cell.length_a   1.000
_cell.length_b   1.000
_cell.length_c   1.000
_cell.angle_alpha   90.00
_cell.angle_beta   90.00
_cell.angle_gamma   90.00
#
_symmetry.space_group_name_H-M   'P 1'
#
loop_
_entity.id
_entity.type
_entity.pdbx_description
1 polymer ?
#
loop_
_entity_poly.entity_id
_entity_poly.type
_entity_poly.pdbx_seq_one_letter_code
_entity_poly.pdbx_strand_id
1 'polypeptide(L)'
;MRVLILGSNGQIGRCLQDQLKINNFEIIYTSRKEIDISNFEETKKKITNINPSIIINASAYTNVDKAEEDIVNANIINNLAVANLANISSVFGYWLIHISTDYVFDGKSTTPYSEKDKVDPQSVYGISKLKGELAIKASKCNYLIFRISWVFSEYGNNFLINMLKLGLSNKKLNIVSDQQGCPTYAQDFAKMINIVLGKIYNKKIHSDLFHFCGDQQCSWYDLADRKSTRLNSSHLVISY
;
A
#
# COMPACT_ATOMS: atom_id res chain seq x y z
N MET A 1 19.20 -8.25 11.98
CA MET A 1 18.05 -8.94 11.34
C MET A 1 18.01 -8.56 9.86
N ARG A 2 17.55 -9.47 8.99
CA ARG A 2 17.42 -9.21 7.54
C ARG A 2 15.99 -8.88 7.18
N VAL A 3 15.77 -7.78 6.46
CA VAL A 3 14.47 -7.32 5.99
C VAL A 3 14.45 -7.38 4.47
N LEU A 4 13.51 -8.13 3.90
CA LEU A 4 13.29 -8.22 2.46
C LEU A 4 12.11 -7.32 2.07
N ILE A 5 12.33 -6.40 1.13
CA ILE A 5 11.28 -5.54 0.57
C ILE A 5 10.97 -5.98 -0.85
N LEU A 6 9.75 -6.45 -1.07
CA LEU A 6 9.21 -6.82 -2.37
C LEU A 6 8.52 -5.59 -2.99
N GLY A 7 8.75 -5.36 -4.30
CA GLY A 7 8.17 -4.21 -4.99
C GLY A 7 8.88 -2.88 -4.72
N SER A 8 10.19 -2.91 -4.52
CA SER A 8 11.02 -1.75 -4.15
C SER A 8 10.97 -0.59 -5.16
N ASN A 9 10.67 -0.84 -6.44
CA ASN A 9 10.54 0.20 -7.47
C ASN A 9 9.17 0.90 -7.49
N GLY A 10 8.19 0.40 -6.74
CA GLY A 10 6.88 1.03 -6.57
C GLY A 10 6.94 2.29 -5.69
N GLN A 11 5.83 3.03 -5.64
CA GLN A 11 5.72 4.28 -4.87
C GLN A 11 6.16 4.08 -3.40
N ILE A 12 5.54 3.15 -2.70
CA ILE A 12 5.85 2.87 -1.29
C ILE A 12 7.25 2.26 -1.16
N GLY A 13 7.64 1.35 -2.08
CA GLY A 13 8.96 0.75 -2.06
C GLY A 13 10.10 1.77 -2.13
N ARG A 14 9.94 2.82 -2.93
CA ARG A 14 10.91 3.93 -3.02
C ARG A 14 10.94 4.78 -1.75
N CYS A 15 9.79 5.09 -1.19
CA CYS A 15 9.72 5.80 0.11
C CYS A 15 10.37 4.98 1.23
N LEU A 16 10.23 3.66 1.22
CA LEU A 16 10.92 2.78 2.15
C LEU A 16 12.46 2.83 1.95
N GLN A 17 12.95 2.93 0.70
CA GLN A 17 14.38 3.09 0.44
C GLN A 17 14.93 4.40 1.03
N ASP A 18 14.15 5.47 0.98
CA ASP A 18 14.55 6.77 1.53
C ASP A 18 14.60 6.77 3.05
N GLN A 19 13.65 6.12 3.70
CA GLN A 19 13.41 6.23 5.14
C GLN A 19 14.03 5.12 5.99
N LEU A 20 14.26 3.93 5.42
CA LEU A 20 14.78 2.81 6.19
C LEU A 20 16.31 2.88 6.30
N LYS A 21 16.79 3.56 7.35
CA LYS A 21 18.20 3.69 7.71
C LYS A 21 18.40 3.23 9.14
N ILE A 22 18.32 1.91 9.37
CA ILE A 22 18.42 1.34 10.72
C ILE A 22 19.69 0.50 10.81
N ASN A 23 20.61 0.87 11.72
CA ASN A 23 21.92 0.25 11.87
C ASN A 23 21.89 -1.26 12.20
N ASN A 24 20.77 -1.77 12.74
CA ASN A 24 20.66 -3.18 13.16
C ASN A 24 19.99 -4.08 12.14
N PHE A 25 19.68 -3.56 10.94
CA PHE A 25 18.99 -4.30 9.89
C PHE A 25 19.80 -4.29 8.60
N GLU A 26 19.96 -5.47 8.01
CA GLU A 26 20.36 -5.63 6.61
C GLU A 26 19.09 -5.56 5.76
N ILE A 27 18.96 -4.52 4.94
CA ILE A 27 17.76 -4.31 4.12
C ILE A 27 18.03 -4.69 2.68
N ILE A 28 17.25 -5.63 2.15
CA ILE A 28 17.34 -6.13 0.77
C ILE A 28 16.13 -5.63 0.01
N TYR A 29 16.38 -4.83 -1.01
CA TYR A 29 15.36 -4.27 -1.89
C TYR A 29 15.26 -5.13 -3.16
N THR A 30 14.06 -5.57 -3.51
CA THR A 30 13.83 -6.35 -4.73
C THR A 30 12.68 -5.77 -5.54
N SER A 31 12.95 -5.62 -6.84
CA SER A 31 11.96 -5.25 -7.84
C SER A 31 11.24 -6.49 -8.38
N ARG A 32 10.19 -6.29 -9.19
CA ARG A 32 9.51 -7.38 -9.90
C ARG A 32 10.45 -8.20 -10.79
N LYS A 33 11.50 -7.57 -11.36
CA LYS A 33 12.48 -8.28 -12.21
C LYS A 33 13.32 -9.27 -11.42
N GLU A 34 13.57 -8.99 -10.14
CA GLU A 34 14.36 -9.83 -9.26
C GLU A 34 13.49 -10.89 -8.58
N ILE A 35 12.32 -10.51 -8.06
CA ILE A 35 11.32 -11.43 -7.47
C ILE A 35 9.94 -11.05 -8.01
N ASP A 36 9.43 -11.82 -8.98
CA ASP A 36 8.04 -11.73 -9.42
C ASP A 36 7.17 -12.61 -8.51
N ILE A 37 6.41 -11.99 -7.62
CA ILE A 37 5.58 -12.72 -6.65
C ILE A 37 4.50 -13.59 -7.29
N SER A 38 4.17 -13.39 -8.58
CA SER A 38 3.24 -14.22 -9.34
C SER A 38 3.84 -15.58 -9.72
N ASN A 39 5.16 -15.72 -9.70
CA ASN A 39 5.86 -17.00 -9.85
C ASN A 39 6.12 -17.61 -8.46
N PHE A 40 5.21 -18.43 -7.98
CA PHE A 40 5.17 -18.91 -6.59
C PHE A 40 6.39 -19.73 -6.19
N GLU A 41 6.81 -20.66 -7.05
CA GLU A 41 7.95 -21.55 -6.77
C GLU A 41 9.27 -20.77 -6.77
N GLU A 42 9.46 -19.90 -7.74
CA GLU A 42 10.66 -19.07 -7.81
C GLU A 42 10.72 -18.08 -6.63
N THR A 43 9.59 -17.49 -6.29
CA THR A 43 9.44 -16.61 -5.12
C THR A 43 9.85 -17.34 -3.84
N LYS A 44 9.32 -18.55 -3.61
CA LYS A 44 9.69 -19.37 -2.47
C LYS A 44 11.19 -19.64 -2.44
N LYS A 45 11.76 -20.12 -3.56
CA LYS A 45 13.20 -20.42 -3.67
C LYS A 45 14.07 -19.19 -3.37
N LYS A 46 13.75 -18.03 -3.94
CA LYS A 46 14.52 -16.79 -3.73
C LYS A 46 14.41 -16.30 -2.29
N ILE A 47 13.20 -16.28 -1.72
CA ILE A 47 12.98 -15.84 -0.32
C ILE A 47 13.74 -16.76 0.65
N THR A 48 13.66 -18.08 0.47
CA THR A 48 14.37 -19.01 1.35
C THR A 48 15.87 -18.91 1.23
N ASN A 49 16.42 -18.64 0.05
CA ASN A 49 17.87 -18.38 -0.13
C ASN A 49 18.32 -17.08 0.57
N ILE A 50 17.47 -16.03 0.52
CA ILE A 50 17.72 -14.77 1.23
C ILE A 50 17.63 -14.99 2.75
N ASN A 51 16.73 -15.87 3.18
CA ASN A 51 16.44 -16.17 4.59
C ASN A 51 16.19 -14.90 5.42
N PRO A 52 15.15 -14.09 5.10
CA PRO A 52 14.87 -12.87 5.82
C PRO A 52 14.23 -13.18 7.20
N SER A 53 14.35 -12.25 8.14
CA SER A 53 13.55 -12.29 9.37
C SER A 53 12.18 -11.62 9.17
N ILE A 54 12.11 -10.65 8.24
CA ILE A 54 10.93 -9.85 7.97
C ILE A 54 10.79 -9.69 6.45
N ILE A 55 9.57 -9.88 5.93
CA ILE A 55 9.19 -9.60 4.55
C ILE A 55 8.24 -8.40 4.58
N ILE A 56 8.55 -7.35 3.82
CA ILE A 56 7.63 -6.24 3.56
C ILE A 56 7.11 -6.38 2.14
N ASN A 57 5.83 -6.72 1.99
CA ASN A 57 5.20 -6.81 0.69
C ASN A 57 4.59 -5.47 0.27
N ALA A 58 5.36 -4.69 -0.48
CA ALA A 58 4.92 -3.47 -1.15
C ALA A 58 4.52 -3.70 -2.62
N SER A 59 4.45 -4.97 -3.06
CA SER A 59 3.97 -5.35 -4.38
C SER A 59 2.46 -5.48 -4.39
N ALA A 60 1.80 -4.94 -5.40
CA ALA A 60 0.36 -5.10 -5.61
C ALA A 60 -0.03 -4.82 -7.07
N TYR A 61 -1.16 -5.34 -7.48
CA TYR A 61 -1.91 -4.84 -8.63
C TYR A 61 -2.75 -3.66 -8.16
N THR A 62 -2.42 -2.44 -8.57
CA THR A 62 -2.96 -1.20 -7.98
C THR A 62 -3.89 -0.41 -8.90
N ASN A 63 -4.03 -0.81 -10.18
CA ASN A 63 -4.93 -0.12 -11.11
C ASN A 63 -6.36 -0.61 -10.87
N VAL A 64 -7.15 0.20 -10.15
CA VAL A 64 -8.52 -0.14 -9.72
C VAL A 64 -9.41 -0.38 -10.94
N ASP A 65 -9.45 0.56 -11.89
CA ASP A 65 -10.31 0.47 -13.07
C ASP A 65 -9.93 -0.72 -13.96
N LYS A 66 -8.63 -0.90 -14.22
CA LYS A 66 -8.15 -2.00 -15.02
C LYS A 66 -8.37 -3.37 -14.36
N ALA A 67 -8.51 -3.44 -13.05
CA ALA A 67 -8.78 -4.68 -12.35
C ALA A 67 -10.14 -5.28 -12.74
N GLU A 68 -11.13 -4.44 -13.10
CA GLU A 68 -12.45 -4.90 -13.57
C GLU A 68 -12.36 -5.70 -14.87
N GLU A 69 -11.37 -5.39 -15.72
CA GLU A 69 -11.11 -6.09 -16.99
C GLU A 69 -10.04 -7.20 -16.82
N ASP A 70 -9.17 -7.10 -15.82
CA ASP A 70 -8.02 -7.99 -15.59
C ASP A 70 -8.12 -8.71 -14.23
N ILE A 71 -9.29 -9.31 -13.99
CA ILE A 71 -9.64 -10.02 -12.75
C ILE A 71 -8.61 -11.10 -12.39
N VAL A 72 -8.12 -11.82 -13.40
CA VAL A 72 -7.17 -12.93 -13.21
C VAL A 72 -5.86 -12.44 -12.61
N ASN A 73 -5.23 -11.42 -13.20
CA ASN A 73 -3.96 -10.89 -12.69
C ASN A 73 -4.13 -10.17 -11.36
N ALA A 74 -5.23 -9.43 -11.16
CA ALA A 74 -5.56 -8.82 -9.87
C ALA A 74 -5.65 -9.89 -8.77
N ASN A 75 -6.34 -11.02 -9.03
CA ASN A 75 -6.44 -12.13 -8.09
C ASN A 75 -5.10 -12.85 -7.88
N ILE A 76 -4.32 -13.09 -8.93
CA ILE A 76 -3.00 -13.73 -8.81
C ILE A 76 -2.09 -12.90 -7.90
N ILE A 77 -1.99 -11.59 -8.13
CA ILE A 77 -1.03 -10.73 -7.44
C ILE A 77 -1.50 -10.37 -6.04
N ASN A 78 -2.78 -9.96 -5.88
CA ASN A 78 -3.29 -9.44 -4.61
C ASN A 78 -3.81 -10.53 -3.66
N ASN A 79 -4.10 -11.73 -4.14
CA ASN A 79 -4.60 -12.84 -3.34
C ASN A 79 -3.61 -14.03 -3.34
N LEU A 80 -3.43 -14.71 -4.46
CA LEU A 80 -2.69 -15.99 -4.48
C LEU A 80 -1.20 -15.81 -4.17
N ALA A 81 -0.56 -14.78 -4.69
CA ALA A 81 0.81 -14.45 -4.35
C ALA A 81 0.96 -14.06 -2.87
N VAL A 82 0.00 -13.32 -2.32
CA VAL A 82 -0.01 -12.96 -0.91
C VAL A 82 -0.21 -14.19 -0.03
N ALA A 83 -1.09 -15.13 -0.42
CA ALA A 83 -1.25 -16.42 0.25
C ALA A 83 0.05 -17.23 0.24
N ASN A 84 0.78 -17.24 -0.89
CA ASN A 84 2.08 -17.89 -0.99
C ASN A 84 3.12 -17.25 -0.04
N LEU A 85 3.19 -15.92 0.01
CA LEU A 85 4.08 -15.21 0.95
C LEU A 85 3.74 -15.51 2.41
N ALA A 86 2.46 -15.57 2.75
CA ALA A 86 1.98 -15.91 4.09
C ALA A 86 2.33 -17.36 4.47
N ASN A 87 2.20 -18.30 3.53
CA ASN A 87 2.60 -19.69 3.74
C ASN A 87 4.13 -19.82 3.93
N ILE A 88 4.93 -19.17 3.10
CA ILE A 88 6.40 -19.12 3.27
C ILE A 88 6.74 -18.56 4.66
N SER A 89 6.12 -17.43 5.04
CA SER A 89 6.36 -16.80 6.33
C SER A 89 5.97 -17.70 7.51
N SER A 90 4.86 -18.44 7.40
CA SER A 90 4.43 -19.40 8.41
C SER A 90 5.41 -20.58 8.58
N VAL A 91 5.87 -21.16 7.45
CA VAL A 91 6.77 -22.32 7.44
C VAL A 91 8.15 -21.98 8.00
N PHE A 92 8.68 -20.80 7.67
CA PHE A 92 10.04 -20.40 8.04
C PHE A 92 10.10 -19.43 9.24
N GLY A 93 8.95 -19.05 9.82
CA GLY A 93 8.90 -18.18 10.98
C GLY A 93 9.20 -16.71 10.69
N TYR A 94 9.03 -16.26 9.43
CA TYR A 94 9.24 -14.86 9.06
C TYR A 94 8.06 -13.99 9.46
N TRP A 95 8.31 -12.72 9.78
CA TRP A 95 7.25 -11.72 9.84
C TRP A 95 6.84 -11.29 8.44
N LEU A 96 5.53 -11.13 8.21
CA LEU A 96 4.97 -10.59 6.98
C LEU A 96 4.29 -9.25 7.26
N ILE A 97 4.86 -8.15 6.76
CA ILE A 97 4.22 -6.84 6.73
C ILE A 97 3.56 -6.68 5.36
N HIS A 98 2.24 -6.53 5.34
CA HIS A 98 1.46 -6.42 4.11
C HIS A 98 0.70 -5.10 4.04
N ILE A 99 0.74 -4.48 2.87
CA ILE A 99 0.05 -3.21 2.60
C ILE A 99 -1.28 -3.52 1.90
N SER A 100 -2.37 -3.20 2.57
CA SER A 100 -3.75 -3.33 2.08
C SER A 100 -4.36 -1.95 1.77
N THR A 101 -5.67 -1.87 1.65
CA THR A 101 -6.41 -0.71 1.16
C THR A 101 -7.72 -0.49 1.92
N ASP A 102 -8.21 0.74 1.92
CA ASP A 102 -9.56 1.13 2.32
C ASP A 102 -10.65 0.62 1.37
N TYR A 103 -10.32 0.24 0.12
CA TYR A 103 -11.26 -0.39 -0.83
C TYR A 103 -11.84 -1.73 -0.38
N VAL A 104 -11.44 -2.24 0.77
CA VAL A 104 -12.09 -3.39 1.42
C VAL A 104 -13.45 -3.04 2.03
N PHE A 105 -13.77 -1.77 2.17
CA PHE A 105 -15.07 -1.27 2.67
C PHE A 105 -16.00 -0.90 1.52
N ASP A 106 -17.30 -0.73 1.83
CA ASP A 106 -18.34 -0.36 0.86
C ASP A 106 -18.38 1.14 0.50
N GLY A 107 -17.64 1.98 1.24
CA GLY A 107 -17.56 3.43 1.02
C GLY A 107 -18.83 4.21 1.39
N LYS A 108 -19.79 3.61 2.10
CA LYS A 108 -21.11 4.25 2.40
C LYS A 108 -21.16 4.91 3.78
N SER A 109 -20.14 4.71 4.62
CA SER A 109 -20.14 5.30 5.96
C SER A 109 -19.96 6.81 5.90
N THR A 110 -20.68 7.51 6.76
CA THR A 110 -20.53 8.96 7.00
C THR A 110 -19.52 9.27 8.09
N THR A 111 -19.00 8.24 8.75
CA THR A 111 -17.95 8.33 9.77
C THR A 111 -16.75 7.50 9.36
N PRO A 112 -15.53 7.80 9.86
CA PRO A 112 -14.36 7.00 9.57
C PRO A 112 -14.55 5.53 9.93
N TYR A 113 -14.12 4.62 9.03
CA TYR A 113 -14.09 3.19 9.32
C TYR A 113 -13.00 2.84 10.32
N SER A 114 -13.31 1.92 11.21
CA SER A 114 -12.36 1.28 12.12
C SER A 114 -11.90 -0.08 11.58
N GLU A 115 -10.83 -0.63 12.13
CA GLU A 115 -10.33 -1.96 11.76
C GLU A 115 -11.34 -3.09 12.02
N LYS A 116 -12.31 -2.86 12.92
CA LYS A 116 -13.34 -3.84 13.34
C LYS A 116 -14.61 -3.76 12.51
N ASP A 117 -14.77 -2.72 11.69
CA ASP A 117 -15.95 -2.56 10.88
C ASP A 117 -16.06 -3.64 9.81
N LYS A 118 -17.31 -3.95 9.45
CA LYS A 118 -17.59 -4.96 8.43
C LYS A 118 -16.98 -4.54 7.10
N VAL A 119 -16.20 -5.44 6.52
CA VAL A 119 -15.68 -5.27 5.15
C VAL A 119 -16.72 -5.71 4.13
N ASP A 120 -16.86 -4.93 3.05
CA ASP A 120 -17.80 -5.22 1.95
C ASP A 120 -17.29 -4.56 0.64
N PRO A 121 -16.18 -5.07 0.06
CA PRO A 121 -15.54 -4.45 -1.10
C PRO A 121 -16.44 -4.47 -2.32
N GLN A 122 -16.55 -3.34 -3.02
CA GLN A 122 -17.41 -3.13 -4.17
C GLN A 122 -16.68 -3.27 -5.51
N SER A 123 -15.36 -3.42 -5.54
CA SER A 123 -14.54 -3.53 -6.74
C SER A 123 -13.73 -4.82 -6.76
N VAL A 124 -13.37 -5.29 -7.95
CA VAL A 124 -12.44 -6.43 -8.13
C VAL A 124 -11.13 -6.20 -7.40
N TYR A 125 -10.59 -4.97 -7.45
CA TYR A 125 -9.40 -4.59 -6.69
C TYR A 125 -9.60 -4.82 -5.19
N GLY A 126 -10.64 -4.24 -4.60
CA GLY A 126 -10.95 -4.37 -3.18
C GLY A 126 -11.16 -5.83 -2.76
N ILE A 127 -11.93 -6.60 -3.56
CA ILE A 127 -12.14 -8.04 -3.34
C ILE A 127 -10.82 -8.81 -3.35
N SER A 128 -9.94 -8.55 -4.32
CA SER A 128 -8.65 -9.23 -4.44
C SER A 128 -7.73 -8.93 -3.26
N LYS A 129 -7.70 -7.67 -2.80
CA LYS A 129 -6.93 -7.24 -1.61
C LYS A 129 -7.46 -7.88 -0.33
N LEU A 130 -8.78 -7.88 -0.14
CA LEU A 130 -9.42 -8.52 1.02
C LEU A 130 -9.11 -10.03 1.09
N LYS A 131 -9.15 -10.74 -0.05
CA LYS A 131 -8.77 -12.16 -0.11
C LYS A 131 -7.33 -12.36 0.35
N GLY A 132 -6.41 -11.47 0.00
CA GLY A 132 -5.02 -11.48 0.50
C GLY A 132 -4.93 -11.30 2.02
N GLU A 133 -5.69 -10.35 2.61
CA GLU A 133 -5.77 -10.18 4.07
C GLU A 133 -6.26 -11.46 4.77
N LEU A 134 -7.32 -12.07 4.22
CA LEU A 134 -7.89 -13.31 4.77
C LEU A 134 -6.91 -14.47 4.68
N ALA A 135 -6.16 -14.59 3.58
CA ALA A 135 -5.12 -15.61 3.42
C ALA A 135 -3.98 -15.44 4.45
N ILE A 136 -3.55 -14.20 4.72
CA ILE A 136 -2.56 -13.92 5.76
C ILE A 136 -3.09 -14.34 7.13
N LYS A 137 -4.30 -13.92 7.50
CA LYS A 137 -4.92 -14.26 8.80
C LYS A 137 -5.07 -15.76 9.00
N ALA A 138 -5.38 -16.50 7.93
CA ALA A 138 -5.54 -17.97 7.98
C ALA A 138 -4.21 -18.71 8.07
N SER A 139 -3.09 -18.14 7.66
CA SER A 139 -1.78 -18.80 7.51
C SER A 139 -1.06 -19.12 8.82
N LYS A 140 -1.45 -18.50 9.93
CA LYS A 140 -0.78 -18.56 11.24
C LYS A 140 0.65 -17.99 11.26
N CYS A 141 1.09 -17.25 10.24
CA CYS A 141 2.36 -16.52 10.29
C CYS A 141 2.27 -15.32 11.24
N ASN A 142 3.43 -14.80 11.68
CA ASN A 142 3.46 -13.49 12.30
C ASN A 142 3.23 -12.42 11.24
N TYR A 143 2.28 -11.52 11.44
CA TYR A 143 1.94 -10.52 10.43
C TYR A 143 1.59 -9.15 11.00
N LEU A 144 1.74 -8.14 10.16
CA LEU A 144 1.13 -6.83 10.31
C LEU A 144 0.49 -6.46 8.98
N ILE A 145 -0.80 -6.14 8.99
CA ILE A 145 -1.52 -5.66 7.81
C ILE A 145 -1.82 -4.18 8.03
N PHE A 146 -1.46 -3.34 7.05
CA PHE A 146 -1.78 -1.92 7.07
C PHE A 146 -2.74 -1.59 5.93
N ARG A 147 -3.97 -1.22 6.25
CA ARG A 147 -4.89 -0.59 5.29
C ARG A 147 -4.54 0.87 5.19
N ILE A 148 -4.26 1.33 4.00
CA ILE A 148 -3.92 2.71 3.69
C ILE A 148 -4.87 3.25 2.62
N SER A 149 -5.10 4.57 2.61
CA SER A 149 -6.00 5.23 1.68
C SER A 149 -5.29 6.35 0.91
N TRP A 150 -5.66 6.60 -0.34
CA TRP A 150 -5.27 7.77 -1.12
C TRP A 150 -3.77 8.07 -1.08
N VAL A 151 -2.96 7.06 -1.34
CA VAL A 151 -1.51 7.14 -1.19
C VAL A 151 -0.90 8.05 -2.26
N PHE A 152 -0.11 9.01 -1.82
CA PHE A 152 0.64 9.90 -2.69
C PHE A 152 2.09 10.05 -2.23
N SER A 153 2.96 10.37 -3.17
CA SER A 153 4.36 10.74 -2.96
C SER A 153 4.92 11.43 -4.19
N GLU A 154 6.17 11.80 -4.14
CA GLU A 154 6.98 12.25 -5.28
C GLU A 154 7.28 11.13 -6.28
N TYR A 155 7.02 9.88 -5.92
CA TYR A 155 7.31 8.70 -6.75
C TYR A 155 6.05 8.09 -7.38
N GLY A 156 6.28 7.45 -8.53
CA GLY A 156 5.26 6.68 -9.23
C GLY A 156 4.17 7.53 -9.87
N ASN A 157 3.06 6.86 -10.17
CA ASN A 157 1.86 7.49 -10.72
C ASN A 157 0.79 7.55 -9.62
N ASN A 158 0.37 8.74 -9.22
CA ASN A 158 -0.64 8.97 -8.21
C ASN A 158 -1.47 10.21 -8.54
N PHE A 159 -2.59 10.37 -7.85
CA PHE A 159 -3.52 11.47 -8.10
C PHE A 159 -2.83 12.84 -8.09
N LEU A 160 -1.97 13.11 -7.09
CA LEU A 160 -1.31 14.40 -6.96
C LEU A 160 -0.41 14.71 -8.16
N ILE A 161 0.44 13.76 -8.56
CA ILE A 161 1.33 13.92 -9.73
C ILE A 161 0.52 14.11 -11.01
N ASN A 162 -0.61 13.39 -11.16
CA ASN A 162 -1.50 13.55 -12.31
C ASN A 162 -2.16 14.91 -12.31
N MET A 163 -2.65 15.41 -11.18
CA MET A 163 -3.23 16.76 -11.10
C MET A 163 -2.20 17.84 -11.43
N LEU A 164 -0.96 17.72 -10.97
CA LEU A 164 0.10 18.65 -11.32
C LEU A 164 0.38 18.67 -12.84
N LYS A 165 0.48 17.50 -13.47
CA LYS A 165 0.68 17.39 -14.92
C LYS A 165 -0.48 17.98 -15.73
N LEU A 166 -1.71 17.65 -15.34
CA LEU A 166 -2.92 18.16 -16.00
C LEU A 166 -3.08 19.65 -15.79
N GLY A 167 -2.78 20.18 -14.60
CA GLY A 167 -2.82 21.58 -14.30
C GLY A 167 -1.84 22.44 -15.12
N LEU A 168 -0.72 21.85 -15.53
CA LEU A 168 0.23 22.52 -16.45
C LEU A 168 -0.27 22.57 -17.90
N SER A 169 -1.15 21.65 -18.30
CA SER A 169 -1.63 21.52 -19.68
C SER A 169 -3.05 22.05 -19.90
N ASN A 170 -3.89 22.05 -18.88
CA ASN A 170 -5.31 22.40 -18.97
C ASN A 170 -5.64 23.59 -18.06
N LYS A 171 -6.42 24.54 -18.59
CA LYS A 171 -6.89 25.71 -17.82
C LYS A 171 -8.05 25.40 -16.88
N LYS A 172 -8.76 24.29 -17.09
CA LYS A 172 -9.94 23.87 -16.30
C LYS A 172 -9.97 22.37 -16.14
N LEU A 173 -10.12 21.89 -14.90
CA LEU A 173 -10.27 20.49 -14.54
C LEU A 173 -11.58 20.29 -13.78
N ASN A 174 -12.33 19.23 -14.11
CA ASN A 174 -13.49 18.79 -13.34
C ASN A 174 -13.03 17.69 -12.39
N ILE A 175 -13.23 17.89 -11.11
CA ILE A 175 -12.78 16.96 -10.05
C ILE A 175 -13.97 16.68 -9.13
N VAL A 176 -14.17 15.41 -8.77
CA VAL A 176 -15.25 14.98 -7.87
C VAL A 176 -15.06 15.58 -6.47
N SER A 177 -16.14 16.06 -5.87
CA SER A 177 -16.15 16.70 -4.55
C SER A 177 -16.95 15.94 -3.49
N ASP A 178 -17.69 14.91 -3.91
CA ASP A 178 -18.59 14.10 -3.08
C ASP A 178 -17.90 12.87 -2.44
N GLN A 179 -16.70 12.51 -2.89
CA GLN A 179 -15.91 11.45 -2.28
C GLN A 179 -14.99 12.02 -1.20
N GLN A 180 -15.08 11.48 0.01
CA GLN A 180 -14.29 11.90 1.17
C GLN A 180 -13.27 10.83 1.54
N GLY A 181 -12.06 11.25 1.92
CA GLY A 181 -10.99 10.34 2.33
C GLY A 181 -9.89 11.07 3.10
N CYS A 182 -8.94 10.29 3.60
CA CYS A 182 -7.77 10.80 4.30
C CYS A 182 -6.51 10.46 3.47
N PRO A 183 -5.92 11.43 2.77
CA PRO A 183 -4.72 11.19 1.96
C PRO A 183 -3.55 10.71 2.81
N THR A 184 -2.81 9.72 2.33
CA THR A 184 -1.64 9.15 2.99
C THR A 184 -0.36 9.57 2.28
N TYR A 185 0.50 10.32 2.94
CA TYR A 185 1.84 10.59 2.42
C TYR A 185 2.73 9.35 2.64
N ALA A 186 3.21 8.76 1.55
CA ALA A 186 3.92 7.47 1.61
C ALA A 186 5.25 7.54 2.38
N GLN A 187 5.89 8.73 2.44
CA GLN A 187 7.10 8.92 3.26
C GLN A 187 6.78 8.81 4.77
N ASP A 188 5.61 9.28 5.22
CA ASP A 188 5.23 9.15 6.63
C ASP A 188 4.86 7.71 6.98
N PHE A 189 4.21 6.99 6.04
CA PHE A 189 4.02 5.55 6.16
C PHE A 189 5.39 4.83 6.28
N ALA A 190 6.37 5.17 5.45
CA ALA A 190 7.70 4.58 5.50
C ALA A 190 8.45 4.88 6.82
N LYS A 191 8.29 6.10 7.38
CA LYS A 191 8.81 6.44 8.73
C LYS A 191 8.14 5.59 9.81
N MET A 192 6.82 5.38 9.72
CA MET A 192 6.09 4.52 10.65
C MET A 192 6.60 3.07 10.57
N ILE A 193 6.83 2.53 9.37
CA ILE A 193 7.42 1.19 9.18
C ILE A 193 8.79 1.10 9.88
N ASN A 194 9.61 2.15 9.82
CA ASN A 194 10.89 2.19 10.54
C ASN A 194 10.72 1.97 12.06
N ILE A 195 9.71 2.60 12.66
CA ILE A 195 9.36 2.40 14.09
C ILE A 195 8.85 0.97 14.33
N VAL A 196 8.02 0.46 13.44
CA VAL A 196 7.46 -0.90 13.52
C VAL A 196 8.56 -1.97 13.49
N LEU A 197 9.55 -1.84 12.61
CA LEU A 197 10.70 -2.74 12.57
C LEU A 197 11.44 -2.77 13.91
N GLY A 198 11.63 -1.61 14.55
CA GLY A 198 12.20 -1.54 15.89
C GLY A 198 11.34 -2.25 16.95
N LYS A 199 10.01 -2.16 16.84
CA LYS A 199 9.10 -2.89 17.76
C LYS A 199 9.14 -4.39 17.54
N ILE A 200 9.23 -4.88 16.29
CA ILE A 200 9.41 -6.30 15.99
C ILE A 200 10.74 -6.80 16.56
N TYR A 201 11.84 -6.06 16.34
CA TYR A 201 13.16 -6.40 16.86
C TYR A 201 13.16 -6.56 18.38
N ASN A 202 12.50 -5.66 19.09
CA ASN A 202 12.40 -5.67 20.55
C ASN A 202 11.27 -6.58 21.07
N LYS A 203 10.57 -7.35 20.23
CA LYS A 203 9.44 -8.21 20.59
C LYS A 203 8.30 -7.48 21.32
N LYS A 204 8.05 -6.22 20.94
CA LYS A 204 7.04 -5.33 21.55
C LYS A 204 5.78 -5.15 20.71
N ILE A 205 5.54 -6.04 19.74
CA ILE A 205 4.37 -6.01 18.87
C ILE A 205 3.88 -7.44 18.61
N HIS A 206 2.58 -7.59 18.44
CA HIS A 206 1.92 -8.84 18.07
C HIS A 206 1.27 -8.70 16.69
N SER A 207 0.90 -9.84 16.10
CA SER A 207 0.19 -9.87 14.82
C SER A 207 -1.14 -9.15 14.92
N ASP A 208 -1.37 -8.17 14.04
CA ASP A 208 -2.61 -7.40 14.00
C ASP A 208 -2.80 -6.69 12.65
N LEU A 209 -3.96 -6.06 12.49
CA LEU A 209 -4.33 -5.22 11.38
C LEU A 209 -4.55 -3.80 11.88
N PHE A 210 -4.04 -2.82 11.14
CA PHE A 210 -4.11 -1.41 11.47
C PHE A 210 -4.56 -0.59 10.26
N HIS A 211 -5.22 0.55 10.53
CA HIS A 211 -5.37 1.62 9.57
C HIS A 211 -4.22 2.62 9.70
N PHE A 212 -3.75 3.13 8.57
CA PHE A 212 -2.78 4.22 8.53
C PHE A 212 -3.16 5.20 7.41
N CYS A 213 -3.45 6.43 7.79
CA CYS A 213 -3.76 7.51 6.85
C CYS A 213 -3.33 8.86 7.44
N GLY A 214 -3.42 9.92 6.65
CA GLY A 214 -3.29 11.28 7.17
C GLY A 214 -4.41 11.63 8.15
N ASP A 215 -4.20 12.67 8.94
CA ASP A 215 -5.10 13.14 10.01
C ASP A 215 -6.22 14.05 9.50
N GLN A 216 -6.17 14.49 8.24
CA GLN A 216 -7.14 15.42 7.67
C GLN A 216 -8.00 14.75 6.61
N GLN A 217 -9.31 14.78 6.84
CA GLN A 217 -10.30 14.43 5.85
C GLN A 217 -10.42 15.53 4.81
N CYS A 218 -10.54 15.15 3.53
CA CYS A 218 -10.81 16.05 2.42
C CYS A 218 -11.47 15.29 1.25
N SER A 219 -12.06 16.05 0.32
CA SER A 219 -12.46 15.51 -0.98
C SER A 219 -11.27 15.47 -1.96
N TRP A 220 -11.44 14.77 -3.10
CA TRP A 220 -10.47 14.85 -4.20
C TRP A 220 -10.33 16.29 -4.72
N TYR A 221 -11.45 17.03 -4.75
CA TYR A 221 -11.44 18.45 -5.09
C TYR A 221 -10.57 19.26 -4.13
N ASP A 222 -10.78 19.13 -2.81
CA ASP A 222 -9.98 19.85 -1.80
C ASP A 222 -8.50 19.51 -1.89
N LEU A 223 -8.16 18.24 -2.14
CA LEU A 223 -6.78 17.80 -2.29
C LEU A 223 -6.12 18.44 -3.51
N ALA A 224 -6.83 18.56 -4.63
CA ALA A 224 -6.34 19.20 -5.84
C ALA A 224 -6.22 20.71 -5.67
N ASP A 225 -7.24 21.38 -5.08
CA ASP A 225 -7.28 22.83 -4.90
C ASP A 225 -6.18 23.35 -3.97
N ARG A 226 -5.99 22.75 -2.81
CA ARG A 226 -4.94 23.12 -1.86
C ARG A 226 -3.53 23.06 -2.44
N LYS A 227 -3.30 22.21 -3.42
CA LYS A 227 -1.99 22.10 -4.11
C LYS A 227 -1.87 23.08 -5.26
N SER A 228 -2.95 23.38 -5.99
CA SER A 228 -2.96 24.36 -7.07
C SER A 228 -2.73 25.77 -6.55
N THR A 229 -3.35 26.15 -5.43
CA THR A 229 -3.18 27.47 -4.80
C THR A 229 -1.79 27.71 -4.23
N ARG A 230 -1.06 26.67 -3.80
CA ARG A 230 0.33 26.82 -3.32
C ARG A 230 1.39 26.82 -4.40
N LEU A 231 1.11 26.25 -5.57
CA LEU A 231 2.08 26.12 -6.68
C LEU A 231 1.88 27.13 -7.80
N ASN A 232 0.65 27.65 -7.97
CA ASN A 232 0.37 28.66 -9.00
C ASN A 232 -0.80 29.54 -8.57
N SER A 233 -0.50 30.69 -8.02
CA SER A 233 -1.52 31.70 -7.64
C SER A 233 -2.23 32.36 -8.83
N SER A 234 -2.02 31.94 -10.10
CA SER A 234 -2.53 32.70 -11.24
C SER A 234 -3.22 31.94 -12.39
N HIS A 235 -3.26 30.58 -12.43
CA HIS A 235 -3.70 29.94 -13.69
C HIS A 235 -4.56 28.68 -13.61
N LEU A 236 -4.92 28.15 -12.45
CA LEU A 236 -5.80 26.99 -12.39
C LEU A 236 -7.21 27.36 -11.89
N VAL A 237 -8.20 27.23 -12.74
CA VAL A 237 -9.63 27.32 -12.35
C VAL A 237 -10.15 25.90 -12.18
N ILE A 238 -10.47 25.53 -10.93
CA ILE A 238 -11.11 24.27 -10.59
C ILE A 238 -12.60 24.54 -10.45
N SER A 239 -13.46 23.73 -11.09
CA SER A 239 -14.93 23.83 -10.98
C SER A 239 -15.51 22.53 -10.43
N TYR A 240 -16.65 22.67 -9.72
CA TYR A 240 -17.47 21.58 -9.22
C TYR A 240 -18.11 20.77 -10.34
#